data_07865b45bada998f32de45d3d5764626
#
_entry.id   07865b45bada998f32de45d3d5764626
#
_cell.length_a   1.000
_cell.length_b   1.000
_cell.length_c   1.000
_cell.angle_alpha   90.00
_cell.angle_beta   90.00
_cell.angle_gamma   90.00
#
_symmetry.space_group_name_H-M   'P 1'
#
loop_
_entity.id
_entity.type
_entity.pdbx_description
1 polymer ?
#
loop_
_entity_poly.entity_id
_entity_poly.type
_entity_poly.pdbx_seq_one_letter_code
_entity_poly.pdbx_strand_id
1 'polypeptide(L)'
;MILSINQLQAFSHSSESDSLSVLIVGGGMHHDFERWFNEEDQKIISETGASVSYTDEPEEILPELTGLDILYLSNNQPLPDPDLRDAIFEFVEAGNGLLLVHPAVWYNWEDWPEYNRDLVGGGSRSHPPYGEFEVSVTKTNHPLMAAVPGQFTIKDELYRFEEDPDGNEIHVLATGLEEETGAEYPVVWTSEYGQGRIVGITLGHDGEAHLHPAYITLLQNSIKWLTETK
;
A
#
# COMPACT_ATOMS: atom_id res chain seq x y z
N MET A 1 34.15 -47.20 40.18
CA MET A 1 32.75 -46.78 39.97
C MET A 1 32.79 -45.30 39.56
N ILE A 2 32.84 -45.05 38.27
CA ILE A 2 33.02 -43.73 37.70
C ILE A 2 31.69 -43.36 37.05
N LEU A 3 31.02 -42.34 37.60
CA LEU A 3 29.79 -41.77 37.03
C LEU A 3 30.18 -40.73 35.98
N SER A 4 29.80 -41.00 34.73
CA SER A 4 29.90 -40.06 33.61
C SER A 4 28.67 -39.18 33.60
N ILE A 5 28.84 -37.88 33.78
CA ILE A 5 27.82 -36.88 33.64
C ILE A 5 27.78 -36.44 32.17
N ASN A 6 26.76 -36.86 31.41
CA ASN A 6 26.48 -36.34 30.09
C ASN A 6 25.82 -34.97 30.25
N GLN A 7 26.51 -33.93 29.87
CA GLN A 7 25.91 -32.59 29.66
C GLN A 7 25.19 -32.59 28.33
N LEU A 8 23.85 -32.60 28.38
CA LEU A 8 23.01 -32.22 27.24
C LEU A 8 23.15 -30.69 27.05
N GLN A 9 23.86 -30.29 26.00
CA GLN A 9 23.76 -28.93 25.49
C GLN A 9 22.39 -28.75 24.80
N ALA A 10 21.52 -27.99 25.42
CA ALA A 10 20.33 -27.47 24.79
C ALA A 10 20.75 -26.46 23.74
N PHE A 11 20.65 -26.82 22.46
CA PHE A 11 20.68 -25.86 21.38
C PHE A 11 19.40 -25.02 21.48
N SER A 12 19.51 -23.79 21.97
CA SER A 12 18.50 -22.80 21.81
C SER A 12 18.44 -22.48 20.30
N HIS A 13 17.43 -22.99 19.59
CA HIS A 13 17.00 -22.38 18.35
C HIS A 13 16.46 -21.01 18.74
N SER A 14 17.25 -19.97 18.48
CA SER A 14 16.68 -18.64 18.29
C SER A 14 15.81 -18.77 17.06
N SER A 15 14.48 -18.67 17.25
CA SER A 15 13.59 -18.37 16.13
C SER A 15 14.08 -17.04 15.58
N GLU A 16 14.73 -17.03 14.41
CA GLU A 16 14.75 -15.86 13.58
C GLU A 16 13.27 -15.48 13.43
N SER A 17 12.86 -14.37 13.96
CA SER A 17 11.59 -13.78 13.61
C SER A 17 11.70 -13.52 12.13
N ASP A 18 10.95 -14.29 11.32
CA ASP A 18 10.87 -14.03 9.89
C ASP A 18 10.51 -12.54 9.76
N SER A 19 11.43 -11.77 9.20
CA SER A 19 11.18 -10.35 8.95
C SER A 19 10.05 -10.26 7.95
N LEU A 20 9.08 -9.37 8.23
CA LEU A 20 7.98 -9.07 7.34
C LEU A 20 8.48 -8.83 5.92
N SER A 21 7.88 -9.47 4.93
CA SER A 21 8.28 -9.38 3.52
C SER A 21 7.32 -8.50 2.72
N VAL A 22 7.86 -7.52 1.99
CA VAL A 22 7.11 -6.56 1.17
C VAL A 22 7.69 -6.54 -0.24
N LEU A 23 6.83 -6.71 -1.25
CA LEU A 23 7.17 -6.46 -2.65
C LEU A 23 6.55 -5.16 -3.11
N ILE A 24 7.37 -4.19 -3.54
CA ILE A 24 6.92 -2.98 -4.22
C ILE A 24 6.92 -3.25 -5.72
N VAL A 25 5.77 -3.00 -6.36
CA VAL A 25 5.63 -3.06 -7.81
C VAL A 25 5.50 -1.65 -8.36
N GLY A 26 6.50 -1.23 -9.12
CA GLY A 26 6.50 0.04 -9.84
C GLY A 26 6.24 -0.17 -11.34
N GLY A 27 6.59 0.83 -12.13
CA GLY A 27 6.58 0.77 -13.59
C GLY A 27 5.35 1.37 -14.25
N GLY A 28 5.59 1.91 -15.45
CA GLY A 28 4.56 2.56 -16.24
C GLY A 28 4.96 3.96 -16.71
N MET A 29 4.02 4.92 -16.67
CA MET A 29 4.21 6.26 -17.21
C MET A 29 3.93 7.34 -16.16
N HIS A 30 4.45 8.54 -16.42
CA HIS A 30 4.17 9.80 -15.70
C HIS A 30 4.80 9.93 -14.31
N HIS A 31 5.48 8.93 -13.79
CA HIS A 31 6.10 8.92 -12.47
C HIS A 31 7.55 8.47 -12.58
N ASP A 32 8.40 8.94 -11.69
CA ASP A 32 9.77 8.43 -11.51
C ASP A 32 9.75 7.28 -10.50
N PHE A 33 9.34 6.09 -11.00
CA PHE A 33 9.17 4.89 -10.17
C PHE A 33 10.47 4.47 -9.51
N GLU A 34 11.60 4.59 -10.22
CA GLU A 34 12.91 4.24 -9.67
C GLU A 34 13.25 5.13 -8.48
N ARG A 35 13.10 6.44 -8.64
CA ARG A 35 13.49 7.39 -7.59
C ARG A 35 12.57 7.35 -6.38
N TRP A 36 11.25 7.32 -6.59
CA TRP A 36 10.33 7.55 -5.49
C TRP A 36 9.83 6.25 -4.85
N PHE A 37 9.55 5.24 -5.64
CA PHE A 37 9.03 3.98 -5.12
C PHE A 37 10.15 2.97 -4.82
N ASN A 38 11.13 2.80 -5.74
CA ASN A 38 12.24 1.88 -5.50
C ASN A 38 13.23 2.42 -4.47
N GLU A 39 13.73 3.66 -4.60
CA GLU A 39 14.73 4.17 -3.66
C GLU A 39 14.10 4.69 -2.36
N GLU A 40 13.12 5.62 -2.43
CA GLU A 40 12.67 6.32 -1.21
C GLU A 40 11.64 5.51 -0.43
N ASP A 41 10.55 5.00 -1.04
CA ASP A 41 9.56 4.21 -0.32
C ASP A 41 10.13 2.90 0.20
N GLN A 42 11.00 2.23 -0.57
CA GLN A 42 11.72 1.06 -0.11
C GLN A 42 12.52 1.35 1.17
N LYS A 43 13.22 2.49 1.23
CA LYS A 43 13.96 2.93 2.41
C LYS A 43 13.01 3.20 3.58
N ILE A 44 11.92 3.96 3.36
CA ILE A 44 10.91 4.29 4.38
C ILE A 44 10.33 3.02 5.00
N ILE A 45 9.98 2.03 4.16
CA ILE A 45 9.41 0.76 4.62
C ILE A 45 10.46 -0.08 5.33
N SER A 46 11.70 -0.14 4.83
CA SER A 46 12.79 -0.88 5.48
C SER A 46 13.10 -0.38 6.90
N GLU A 47 12.86 0.90 7.20
CA GLU A 47 12.97 1.46 8.56
C GLU A 47 11.96 0.85 9.56
N THR A 48 10.91 0.20 9.09
CA THR A 48 9.98 -0.57 9.96
C THR A 48 10.55 -1.92 10.39
N GLY A 49 11.65 -2.35 9.81
CA GLY A 49 12.27 -3.68 10.00
C GLY A 49 11.80 -4.72 8.99
N ALA A 50 10.99 -4.34 7.99
CA ALA A 50 10.58 -5.23 6.91
C ALA A 50 11.72 -5.50 5.92
N SER A 51 11.70 -6.67 5.32
CA SER A 51 12.49 -7.01 4.12
C SER A 51 11.73 -6.53 2.90
N VAL A 52 12.32 -5.66 2.10
CA VAL A 52 11.64 -5.03 0.97
C VAL A 52 12.36 -5.36 -0.32
N SER A 53 11.60 -5.78 -1.33
CA SER A 53 12.06 -5.93 -2.72
C SER A 53 11.24 -5.03 -3.63
N TYR A 54 11.78 -4.78 -4.83
CA TYR A 54 11.13 -3.97 -5.85
C TYR A 54 11.23 -4.66 -7.22
N THR A 55 10.17 -4.55 -8.02
CA THR A 55 10.19 -4.91 -9.43
C THR A 55 9.34 -3.93 -10.24
N ASP A 56 9.73 -3.68 -11.49
CA ASP A 56 8.94 -3.01 -12.52
C ASP A 56 8.63 -3.95 -13.71
N GLU A 57 8.97 -5.24 -13.55
CA GLU A 57 8.71 -6.29 -14.54
C GLU A 57 7.49 -7.13 -14.12
N PRO A 58 6.34 -7.07 -14.83
CA PRO A 58 5.12 -7.77 -14.45
C PRO A 58 5.26 -9.28 -14.28
N GLU A 59 6.13 -9.91 -15.05
CA GLU A 59 6.39 -11.35 -14.99
C GLU A 59 7.10 -11.82 -13.72
N GLU A 60 7.72 -10.91 -12.99
CA GLU A 60 8.38 -11.21 -11.72
C GLU A 60 7.43 -11.21 -10.53
N ILE A 61 6.23 -10.63 -10.67
CA ILE A 61 5.28 -10.48 -9.56
C ILE A 61 4.76 -11.86 -9.11
N LEU A 62 4.25 -12.67 -10.04
CA LEU A 62 3.61 -13.94 -9.73
C LEU A 62 4.52 -14.92 -8.95
N PRO A 63 5.81 -15.13 -9.31
CA PRO A 63 6.72 -15.95 -8.52
C PRO A 63 6.96 -15.44 -7.10
N GLU A 64 6.98 -14.12 -6.90
CA GLU A 64 7.29 -13.48 -5.62
C GLU A 64 6.12 -13.52 -4.62
N LEU A 65 4.87 -13.75 -5.06
CA LEU A 65 3.71 -13.81 -4.16
C LEU A 65 3.80 -14.94 -3.13
N THR A 66 4.58 -16.00 -3.42
CA THR A 66 4.72 -17.12 -2.50
C THR A 66 5.60 -16.76 -1.29
N GLY A 67 4.98 -16.71 -0.11
CA GLY A 67 5.68 -16.33 1.13
C GLY A 67 5.82 -14.84 1.35
N LEU A 68 5.17 -14.02 0.52
CA LEU A 68 5.06 -12.58 0.70
C LEU A 68 3.98 -12.25 1.74
N ASP A 69 4.22 -11.23 2.57
CA ASP A 69 3.24 -10.73 3.55
C ASP A 69 2.43 -9.56 2.99
N ILE A 70 3.08 -8.67 2.24
CA ILE A 70 2.44 -7.47 1.67
C ILE A 70 2.84 -7.29 0.22
N LEU A 71 1.84 -7.16 -0.65
CA LEU A 71 2.00 -6.65 -2.00
C LEU A 71 1.71 -5.14 -2.01
N TYR A 72 2.67 -4.33 -2.43
CA TYR A 72 2.54 -2.90 -2.62
C TYR A 72 2.48 -2.58 -4.11
N LEU A 73 1.31 -2.22 -4.62
CA LEU A 73 1.13 -1.79 -6.01
C LEU A 73 1.19 -0.26 -6.11
N SER A 74 2.07 0.23 -6.96
CA SER A 74 2.20 1.64 -7.35
C SER A 74 2.31 1.80 -8.87
N ASN A 75 2.14 0.72 -9.63
CA ASN A 75 2.31 0.71 -11.07
C ASN A 75 1.06 1.13 -11.84
N ASN A 76 1.24 1.64 -13.06
CA ASN A 76 0.19 1.87 -14.04
C ASN A 76 0.49 1.25 -15.41
N GLN A 77 1.48 0.38 -15.49
CA GLN A 77 1.76 -0.42 -16.67
C GLN A 77 0.73 -1.56 -16.83
N PRO A 78 0.53 -2.09 -18.06
CA PRO A 78 -0.37 -3.21 -18.26
C PRO A 78 0.04 -4.46 -17.48
N LEU A 79 -0.93 -5.13 -16.88
CA LEU A 79 -0.81 -6.45 -16.26
C LEU A 79 -1.70 -7.44 -17.05
N PRO A 80 -1.26 -7.90 -18.24
CA PRO A 80 -2.14 -8.64 -19.15
C PRO A 80 -2.28 -10.13 -18.80
N ASP A 81 -1.42 -10.67 -17.93
CA ASP A 81 -1.44 -12.09 -17.58
C ASP A 81 -2.64 -12.39 -16.66
N PRO A 82 -3.61 -13.23 -17.10
CA PRO A 82 -4.76 -13.57 -16.29
C PRO A 82 -4.38 -14.39 -15.04
N ASP A 83 -3.34 -15.23 -15.12
CA ASP A 83 -2.90 -16.03 -13.97
C ASP A 83 -2.32 -15.11 -12.87
N LEU A 84 -1.62 -14.02 -13.25
CA LEU A 84 -1.17 -13.02 -12.30
C LEU A 84 -2.35 -12.26 -11.67
N ARG A 85 -3.35 -11.86 -12.47
CA ARG A 85 -4.54 -11.16 -11.98
C ARG A 85 -5.31 -12.00 -10.96
N ASP A 86 -5.53 -13.27 -11.27
CA ASP A 86 -6.18 -14.22 -10.37
C ASP A 86 -5.34 -14.42 -9.09
N ALA A 87 -4.02 -14.57 -9.22
CA ALA A 87 -3.13 -14.77 -8.08
C ALA A 87 -3.09 -13.56 -7.13
N ILE A 88 -3.22 -12.32 -7.62
CA ILE A 88 -3.33 -11.13 -6.78
C ILE A 88 -4.61 -11.19 -5.93
N PHE A 89 -5.74 -11.57 -6.51
CA PHE A 89 -6.98 -11.76 -5.75
C PHE A 89 -6.86 -12.86 -4.71
N GLU A 90 -6.33 -14.03 -5.09
CA GLU A 90 -6.12 -15.16 -4.18
C GLU A 90 -5.17 -14.80 -3.03
N PHE A 91 -4.12 -14.02 -3.31
CA PHE A 91 -3.16 -13.53 -2.33
C PHE A 91 -3.85 -12.71 -1.23
N VAL A 92 -4.71 -11.76 -1.62
CA VAL A 92 -5.45 -10.93 -0.67
C VAL A 92 -6.53 -11.76 0.04
N GLU A 93 -7.28 -12.59 -0.69
CA GLU A 93 -8.32 -13.46 -0.11
C GLU A 93 -7.76 -14.40 0.96
N ALA A 94 -6.52 -14.86 0.79
CA ALA A 94 -5.83 -15.72 1.75
C ALA A 94 -5.44 -15.04 3.06
N GLY A 95 -5.53 -13.70 3.14
CA GLY A 95 -5.26 -12.93 4.36
C GLY A 95 -4.03 -12.05 4.32
N ASN A 96 -3.33 -11.98 3.17
CA ASN A 96 -2.16 -11.13 3.01
C ASN A 96 -2.55 -9.66 2.82
N GLY A 97 -1.60 -8.75 3.05
CA GLY A 97 -1.81 -7.30 2.95
C GLY A 97 -1.68 -6.78 1.52
N LEU A 98 -2.56 -5.86 1.13
CA LEU A 98 -2.44 -5.12 -0.13
C LEU A 98 -2.36 -3.63 0.14
N LEU A 99 -1.28 -2.99 -0.33
CA LEU A 99 -1.10 -1.55 -0.28
C LEU A 99 -1.18 -0.98 -1.70
N LEU A 100 -2.12 -0.06 -1.91
CA LEU A 100 -2.39 0.58 -3.19
C LEU A 100 -2.03 2.05 -3.09
N VAL A 101 -1.04 2.51 -3.85
CA VAL A 101 -0.53 3.87 -3.75
C VAL A 101 -0.55 4.56 -5.11
N HIS A 102 -1.08 5.77 -5.10
CA HIS A 102 -1.10 6.76 -6.16
C HIS A 102 -1.46 6.18 -7.53
N PRO A 103 -0.53 5.83 -8.45
CA PRO A 103 -0.91 5.35 -9.78
C PRO A 103 -1.81 4.11 -9.74
N ALA A 104 -1.66 3.26 -8.73
CA ALA A 104 -2.42 2.02 -8.63
C ALA A 104 -3.92 2.23 -8.32
N VAL A 105 -4.32 3.43 -7.84
CA VAL A 105 -5.74 3.74 -7.56
C VAL A 105 -6.41 4.55 -8.67
N TRP A 106 -5.72 4.70 -9.81
CA TRP A 106 -6.30 5.22 -11.04
C TRP A 106 -7.06 4.12 -11.79
N TYR A 107 -7.98 4.46 -12.68
CA TYR A 107 -8.61 3.47 -13.58
C TYR A 107 -7.66 3.11 -14.73
N ASN A 108 -6.61 2.32 -14.43
CA ASN A 108 -5.56 1.98 -15.39
C ASN A 108 -5.96 0.89 -16.38
N TRP A 109 -6.81 -0.05 -15.96
CA TRP A 109 -7.06 -1.29 -16.71
C TRP A 109 -8.54 -1.46 -17.02
N GLU A 110 -8.97 -0.94 -18.18
CA GLU A 110 -10.36 -1.10 -18.66
C GLU A 110 -10.74 -2.57 -18.92
N ASP A 111 -9.73 -3.41 -19.17
CA ASP A 111 -9.87 -4.85 -19.39
C ASP A 111 -9.82 -5.67 -18.11
N TRP A 112 -9.69 -5.00 -16.94
CA TRP A 112 -9.69 -5.64 -15.63
C TRP A 112 -10.51 -4.81 -14.62
N PRO A 113 -11.82 -4.62 -14.88
CA PRO A 113 -12.65 -3.76 -14.04
C PRO A 113 -12.84 -4.28 -12.60
N GLU A 114 -12.66 -5.60 -12.39
CA GLU A 114 -12.74 -6.23 -11.08
C GLU A 114 -11.70 -5.66 -10.12
N TYR A 115 -10.52 -5.30 -10.61
CA TYR A 115 -9.47 -4.69 -9.80
C TYR A 115 -9.97 -3.39 -9.12
N ASN A 116 -10.49 -2.46 -9.92
CA ASN A 116 -11.01 -1.20 -9.37
C ASN A 116 -12.23 -1.42 -8.50
N ARG A 117 -13.16 -2.29 -8.90
CA ARG A 117 -14.38 -2.57 -8.15
C ARG A 117 -14.09 -3.25 -6.82
N ASP A 118 -13.32 -4.34 -6.82
CA ASP A 118 -13.26 -5.27 -5.69
C ASP A 118 -12.03 -5.06 -4.79
N LEU A 119 -10.89 -4.57 -5.33
CA LEU A 119 -9.68 -4.31 -4.53
C LEU A 119 -9.52 -2.81 -4.18
N VAL A 120 -9.74 -1.91 -5.15
CA VAL A 120 -9.62 -0.47 -4.91
C VAL A 120 -10.88 0.11 -4.24
N GLY A 121 -12.06 -0.44 -4.57
CA GLY A 121 -13.37 0.08 -4.14
C GLY A 121 -13.84 1.30 -4.92
N GLY A 122 -13.21 1.58 -6.08
CA GLY A 122 -13.47 2.73 -6.93
C GLY A 122 -12.28 3.08 -7.80
N GLY A 123 -12.02 4.37 -7.95
CA GLY A 123 -10.83 4.85 -8.67
C GLY A 123 -10.93 6.30 -9.11
N SER A 124 -9.85 6.83 -9.66
CA SER A 124 -9.80 8.18 -10.22
C SER A 124 -9.64 8.17 -11.73
N ARG A 125 -10.20 9.18 -12.38
CA ARG A 125 -10.01 9.47 -13.82
C ARG A 125 -9.61 10.91 -14.09
N SER A 126 -9.49 11.70 -13.03
CA SER A 126 -9.10 13.12 -13.14
C SER A 126 -8.53 13.64 -11.82
N HIS A 127 -7.80 14.73 -11.92
CA HIS A 127 -7.34 15.54 -10.79
C HIS A 127 -7.32 17.02 -11.21
N PRO A 128 -7.37 17.99 -10.28
CA PRO A 128 -7.03 19.38 -10.55
C PRO A 128 -5.56 19.51 -10.98
N PRO A 129 -5.10 20.68 -11.45
CA PRO A 129 -3.68 20.90 -11.65
C PRO A 129 -2.87 20.53 -10.41
N TYR A 130 -1.71 19.88 -10.62
CA TYR A 130 -0.76 19.59 -9.56
C TYR A 130 -0.49 20.82 -8.68
N GLY A 131 -0.63 20.70 -7.36
CA GLY A 131 -0.50 21.82 -6.46
C GLY A 131 -0.71 21.44 -4.99
N GLU A 132 -0.70 22.48 -4.13
CA GLU A 132 -0.97 22.30 -2.71
C GLU A 132 -2.47 22.14 -2.44
N PHE A 133 -2.81 21.23 -1.55
CA PHE A 133 -4.16 21.08 -1.01
C PHE A 133 -4.11 20.61 0.45
N GLU A 134 -5.20 20.87 1.15
CA GLU A 134 -5.36 20.46 2.54
C GLU A 134 -5.89 19.02 2.63
N VAL A 135 -5.29 18.24 3.50
CA VAL A 135 -5.75 16.90 3.89
C VAL A 135 -6.25 16.94 5.32
N SER A 136 -7.48 16.46 5.54
CA SER A 136 -8.12 16.35 6.85
C SER A 136 -8.30 14.89 7.25
N VAL A 137 -7.79 14.50 8.44
CA VAL A 137 -7.97 13.17 9.00
C VAL A 137 -9.36 13.07 9.65
N THR A 138 -10.20 12.18 9.12
CA THR A 138 -11.60 12.00 9.57
C THR A 138 -11.74 10.94 10.68
N LYS A 139 -10.76 10.02 10.82
CA LYS A 139 -10.75 8.89 11.78
C LYS A 139 -9.45 8.87 12.59
N THR A 140 -9.26 9.86 13.46
CA THR A 140 -8.03 10.06 14.26
C THR A 140 -7.68 8.90 15.20
N ASN A 141 -8.65 8.04 15.55
CA ASN A 141 -8.43 6.88 16.42
C ASN A 141 -8.04 5.60 15.68
N HIS A 142 -7.99 5.62 14.35
CA HIS A 142 -7.56 4.45 13.58
C HIS A 142 -6.05 4.26 13.71
N PRO A 143 -5.52 3.03 13.91
CA PRO A 143 -4.08 2.77 14.08
C PRO A 143 -3.22 3.34 12.94
N LEU A 144 -3.72 3.26 11.70
CA LEU A 144 -3.04 3.81 10.51
C LEU A 144 -2.83 5.32 10.62
N MET A 145 -3.68 6.05 11.35
CA MET A 145 -3.57 7.50 11.57
C MET A 145 -2.71 7.87 12.80
N ALA A 146 -2.09 6.90 13.46
CA ALA A 146 -1.25 7.18 14.64
C ALA A 146 -0.09 8.13 14.26
N ALA A 147 0.04 9.23 15.01
CA ALA A 147 1.04 10.30 14.79
C ALA A 147 0.92 11.06 13.45
N VAL A 148 -0.09 10.80 12.64
CA VAL A 148 -0.43 11.65 11.49
C VAL A 148 -1.09 12.92 12.01
N PRO A 149 -0.68 14.14 11.58
CA PRO A 149 -1.38 15.37 11.96
C PRO A 149 -2.86 15.30 11.57
N GLY A 150 -3.77 15.76 12.45
CA GLY A 150 -5.20 15.79 12.15
C GLY A 150 -5.57 16.58 10.90
N GLN A 151 -4.69 17.50 10.48
CA GLN A 151 -4.77 18.31 9.27
C GLN A 151 -3.35 18.64 8.81
N PHE A 152 -3.09 18.59 7.49
CA PHE A 152 -1.82 18.99 6.91
C PHE A 152 -2.00 19.45 5.45
N THR A 153 -1.09 20.29 4.97
CA THR A 153 -1.03 20.68 3.56
C THR A 153 0.05 19.87 2.87
N ILE A 154 -0.25 19.36 1.69
CA ILE A 154 0.70 18.62 0.86
C ILE A 154 0.61 19.13 -0.57
N LYS A 155 1.72 19.07 -1.31
CA LYS A 155 1.76 19.38 -2.73
C LYS A 155 1.81 18.07 -3.51
N ASP A 156 0.73 17.80 -4.23
CA ASP A 156 0.52 16.53 -4.94
C ASP A 156 -0.57 16.70 -6.01
N GLU A 157 -0.96 15.61 -6.65
CA GLU A 157 -2.17 15.49 -7.46
C GLU A 157 -3.35 15.05 -6.57
N LEU A 158 -4.29 15.94 -6.32
CA LEU A 158 -5.51 15.57 -5.61
C LEU A 158 -6.41 14.72 -6.55
N TYR A 159 -6.34 13.42 -6.44
CA TYR A 159 -7.19 12.53 -7.21
C TYR A 159 -8.66 12.73 -6.87
N ARG A 160 -9.49 12.99 -7.89
CA ARG A 160 -10.96 12.99 -7.76
C ARG A 160 -11.43 11.54 -7.72
N PHE A 161 -11.13 10.89 -6.60
CA PHE A 161 -11.49 9.49 -6.39
C PHE A 161 -13.00 9.36 -6.25
N GLU A 162 -13.58 8.43 -7.01
CA GLU A 162 -14.99 8.09 -6.97
C GLU A 162 -15.15 6.64 -6.50
N GLU A 163 -15.95 6.44 -5.44
CA GLU A 163 -16.31 5.10 -4.97
C GLU A 163 -17.18 4.39 -6.02
N ASP A 164 -16.94 3.09 -6.24
CA ASP A 164 -17.79 2.28 -7.10
C ASP A 164 -19.03 1.84 -6.29
N PRO A 165 -20.27 2.19 -6.73
CA PRO A 165 -21.47 1.86 -5.96
C PRO A 165 -21.76 0.36 -5.87
N ASP A 166 -21.18 -0.45 -6.75
CA ASP A 166 -21.26 -1.91 -6.76
C ASP A 166 -19.95 -2.56 -6.29
N GLY A 167 -18.99 -1.73 -5.83
CA GLY A 167 -17.67 -2.14 -5.42
C GLY A 167 -17.57 -2.52 -3.95
N ASN A 168 -16.36 -2.91 -3.56
CA ASN A 168 -16.04 -3.19 -2.18
C ASN A 168 -16.14 -1.91 -1.34
N GLU A 169 -16.77 -2.00 -0.16
CA GLU A 169 -16.92 -0.88 0.75
C GLU A 169 -15.56 -0.39 1.26
N ILE A 170 -15.30 0.91 1.15
CA ILE A 170 -14.11 1.54 1.69
C ILE A 170 -14.42 2.31 2.99
N HIS A 171 -13.48 2.30 3.91
CA HIS A 171 -13.55 3.07 5.15
C HIS A 171 -12.59 4.25 5.05
N VAL A 172 -13.10 5.42 4.66
CA VAL A 172 -12.30 6.65 4.48
C VAL A 172 -11.74 7.13 5.81
N LEU A 173 -10.42 7.32 5.86
CA LEU A 173 -9.67 7.78 7.03
C LEU A 173 -9.20 9.22 6.91
N ALA A 174 -8.98 9.71 5.70
CA ALA A 174 -8.62 11.09 5.41
C ALA A 174 -9.17 11.54 4.06
N THR A 175 -9.52 12.83 3.95
CA THR A 175 -10.01 13.47 2.73
C THR A 175 -9.12 14.63 2.33
N GLY A 176 -9.02 14.91 1.03
CA GLY A 176 -8.38 16.10 0.46
C GLY A 176 -9.43 17.07 -0.06
N LEU A 177 -9.23 18.36 0.20
CA LEU A 177 -10.15 19.43 -0.20
C LEU A 177 -9.74 20.04 -1.55
N GLU A 178 -10.61 20.01 -2.53
CA GLU A 178 -10.51 20.82 -3.75
C GLU A 178 -11.09 22.22 -3.48
N GLU A 179 -10.23 23.19 -3.20
CA GLU A 179 -10.66 24.53 -2.77
C GLU A 179 -11.60 25.24 -3.77
N GLU A 180 -11.36 25.04 -5.08
CA GLU A 180 -12.16 25.72 -6.13
C GLU A 180 -13.63 25.28 -6.14
N THR A 181 -13.90 24.03 -5.81
CA THR A 181 -15.24 23.44 -5.85
C THR A 181 -15.84 23.26 -4.46
N GLY A 182 -14.99 23.20 -3.44
CA GLY A 182 -15.35 22.81 -2.07
C GLY A 182 -15.63 21.30 -1.95
N ALA A 183 -15.29 20.49 -2.95
CA ALA A 183 -15.44 19.05 -2.91
C ALA A 183 -14.31 18.39 -2.10
N GLU A 184 -14.64 17.34 -1.38
CA GLU A 184 -13.67 16.51 -0.66
C GLU A 184 -13.61 15.12 -1.31
N TYR A 185 -12.40 14.60 -1.45
CA TYR A 185 -12.15 13.29 -2.04
C TYR A 185 -11.38 12.38 -1.07
N PRO A 186 -11.66 11.07 -1.04
CA PRO A 186 -10.85 10.11 -0.29
C PRO A 186 -9.37 10.20 -0.67
N VAL A 187 -8.50 10.35 0.34
CA VAL A 187 -7.05 10.37 0.18
C VAL A 187 -6.41 9.15 0.81
N VAL A 188 -6.95 8.69 1.95
CA VAL A 188 -6.52 7.46 2.62
C VAL A 188 -7.75 6.70 3.06
N TRP A 189 -7.78 5.41 2.76
CA TRP A 189 -8.85 4.51 3.21
C TRP A 189 -8.33 3.10 3.50
N THR A 190 -9.18 2.32 4.15
CA THR A 190 -8.99 0.89 4.34
C THR A 190 -10.18 0.13 3.79
N SER A 191 -9.96 -1.09 3.36
CA SER A 191 -11.00 -2.07 3.01
C SER A 191 -10.50 -3.48 3.30
N GLU A 192 -11.32 -4.48 3.04
CA GLU A 192 -10.99 -5.89 3.22
C GLU A 192 -11.46 -6.68 1.99
N TYR A 193 -10.69 -7.68 1.59
CA TYR A 193 -11.12 -8.65 0.58
C TYR A 193 -10.79 -10.06 1.07
N GLY A 194 -11.80 -10.93 1.19
CA GLY A 194 -11.63 -12.22 1.84
C GLY A 194 -11.17 -12.09 3.28
N GLN A 195 -9.98 -12.58 3.59
CA GLN A 195 -9.34 -12.45 4.90
C GLN A 195 -8.28 -11.34 4.94
N GLY A 196 -7.91 -10.80 3.77
CA GLY A 196 -6.87 -9.79 3.63
C GLY A 196 -7.35 -8.38 3.93
N ARG A 197 -6.38 -7.54 4.25
CA ARG A 197 -6.58 -6.11 4.48
C ARG A 197 -6.01 -5.31 3.32
N ILE A 198 -6.67 -4.22 2.99
CA ILE A 198 -6.26 -3.32 1.92
C ILE A 198 -6.13 -1.89 2.48
N VAL A 199 -5.08 -1.20 2.08
CA VAL A 199 -4.91 0.24 2.31
C VAL A 199 -4.81 0.92 0.95
N GLY A 200 -5.59 1.97 0.73
CA GLY A 200 -5.49 2.85 -0.42
C GLY A 200 -4.99 4.23 -0.01
N ILE A 201 -4.03 4.78 -0.77
CA ILE A 201 -3.45 6.11 -0.59
C ILE A 201 -3.35 6.77 -1.97
N THR A 202 -4.01 7.92 -2.16
CA THR A 202 -3.93 8.67 -3.43
C THR A 202 -2.70 9.57 -3.53
N LEU A 203 -1.98 9.81 -2.44
CA LEU A 203 -0.75 10.60 -2.42
C LEU A 203 0.42 9.81 -2.98
N GLY A 204 1.42 10.51 -3.55
CA GLY A 204 2.66 9.88 -4.01
C GLY A 204 3.05 10.18 -5.45
N HIS A 205 2.74 11.39 -5.98
CA HIS A 205 3.12 11.74 -7.36
C HIS A 205 4.62 11.93 -7.53
N ASP A 206 5.24 12.66 -6.60
CA ASP A 206 6.67 12.99 -6.67
C ASP A 206 7.31 13.22 -5.29
N GLY A 207 8.51 13.79 -5.27
CA GLY A 207 9.27 14.02 -4.04
C GLY A 207 8.62 14.95 -3.04
N GLU A 208 7.73 15.84 -3.44
CA GLU A 208 6.99 16.70 -2.51
C GLU A 208 6.05 15.88 -1.62
N ALA A 209 5.52 14.77 -2.16
CA ALA A 209 4.73 13.82 -1.42
C ALA A 209 5.60 12.81 -0.66
N HIS A 210 6.51 12.09 -1.34
CA HIS A 210 7.30 11.00 -0.74
C HIS A 210 8.19 11.46 0.42
N LEU A 211 8.67 12.71 0.40
CA LEU A 211 9.47 13.30 1.48
C LEU A 211 8.62 14.02 2.54
N HIS A 212 7.29 14.07 2.38
CA HIS A 212 6.41 14.73 3.33
C HIS A 212 6.26 13.89 4.61
N PRO A 213 6.44 14.47 5.82
CA PRO A 213 6.40 13.70 7.08
C PRO A 213 5.10 12.92 7.31
N ALA A 214 3.96 13.45 6.88
CA ALA A 214 2.68 12.75 7.00
C ALA A 214 2.61 11.53 6.08
N TYR A 215 3.10 11.62 4.83
CA TYR A 215 3.18 10.50 3.90
C TYR A 215 4.09 9.38 4.45
N ILE A 216 5.28 9.74 4.91
CA ILE A 216 6.22 8.79 5.52
C ILE A 216 5.55 8.04 6.69
N THR A 217 4.86 8.77 7.57
CA THR A 217 4.13 8.18 8.70
C THR A 217 3.01 7.27 8.25
N LEU A 218 2.23 7.68 7.24
CA LEU A 218 1.15 6.88 6.65
C LEU A 218 1.68 5.57 6.06
N LEU A 219 2.77 5.64 5.30
CA LEU A 219 3.37 4.48 4.67
C LEU A 219 3.86 3.46 5.72
N GLN A 220 4.61 3.92 6.74
CA GLN A 220 5.08 3.06 7.83
C GLN A 220 3.93 2.45 8.66
N ASN A 221 2.88 3.22 8.91
CA ASN A 221 1.70 2.73 9.63
C ASN A 221 0.90 1.73 8.79
N SER A 222 0.85 1.91 7.47
CA SER A 222 0.19 0.98 6.55
C SER A 222 0.81 -0.41 6.64
N ILE A 223 2.14 -0.50 6.59
CA ILE A 223 2.88 -1.76 6.73
C ILE A 223 2.52 -2.46 8.05
N LYS A 224 2.50 -1.73 9.15
CA LYS A 224 2.16 -2.29 10.47
C LYS A 224 0.71 -2.78 10.52
N TRP A 225 -0.23 -1.95 10.05
CA TRP A 225 -1.65 -2.27 10.14
C TRP A 225 -2.05 -3.45 9.23
N LEU A 226 -1.45 -3.57 8.05
CA LEU A 226 -1.73 -4.66 7.11
C LEU A 226 -1.37 -6.04 7.68
N THR A 227 -0.46 -6.11 8.65
CA THR A 227 0.06 -7.36 9.24
C THR A 227 -0.37 -7.60 10.67
N GLU A 228 -1.11 -6.66 11.29
CA GLU A 228 -1.69 -6.91 12.60
C GLU A 228 -2.69 -8.07 12.53
N THR A 229 -2.51 -9.06 13.40
CA THR A 229 -3.47 -10.18 13.54
C THR A 229 -4.84 -9.65 13.95
N LYS A 230 -5.87 -10.07 13.20
CA LYS A 230 -7.30 -9.79 13.53
C LYS A 230 -7.70 -10.39 14.86
#